data_b714140b1fb7e005f95696beba7358e9
#
_entry.id   b714140b1fb7e005f95696beba7358e9
#
_cell.length_a   1.000
_cell.length_b   1.000
_cell.length_c   1.000
_cell.angle_alpha   90.00
_cell.angle_beta   90.00
_cell.angle_gamma   90.00
#
_symmetry.space_group_name_H-M   'P 1'
#
loop_
_entity.id
_entity.type
_entity.pdbx_description
1 polymer ?
#
loop_
_entity_poly.entity_id
_entity_poly.type
_entity_poly.pdbx_seq_one_letter_code
_entity_poly.pdbx_strand_id
1 'polypeptide(L)'
;MNKPSFFARLTGSAQEYDGFFDGSKEDRAVFTGEGEERHARINAKEGEFAETEPEGELAVDVYQTADAVVIKALVAGVQPATIDISLTREMLTISGVREDEREVEEDNYFQRELYWGSFSRTILLPEEVDVD
;
A
#
# COMPACT_ATOMS: atom_id res chain seq x y z
N MET A 1 -7.89 44.12 4.88
CA MET A 1 -6.99 43.26 5.66
C MET A 1 -7.17 41.83 5.22
N ASN A 2 -6.25 41.32 4.45
CA ASN A 2 -6.24 39.92 4.05
C ASN A 2 -5.81 39.05 5.25
N LYS A 3 -6.74 38.24 5.74
CA LYS A 3 -6.41 37.25 6.76
C LYS A 3 -5.59 36.15 6.12
N PRO A 4 -4.41 35.80 6.64
CA PRO A 4 -3.63 34.69 6.12
C PRO A 4 -4.42 33.39 6.24
N SER A 5 -4.34 32.54 5.21
CA SER A 5 -5.01 31.24 5.22
C SER A 5 -4.54 30.36 6.37
N PHE A 6 -5.38 29.45 6.80
CA PHE A 6 -5.09 28.52 7.90
C PHE A 6 -3.73 27.82 7.74
N PHE A 7 -3.36 27.46 6.51
CA PHE A 7 -2.07 26.82 6.19
C PHE A 7 -0.85 27.74 6.38
N ALA A 8 -0.98 29.04 6.13
CA ALA A 8 0.12 30.00 6.35
C ALA A 8 0.45 30.17 7.85
N ARG A 9 -0.49 29.84 8.73
CA ARG A 9 -0.30 29.90 10.20
C ARG A 9 0.36 28.64 10.75
N LEU A 10 0.25 27.49 10.06
CA LEU A 10 0.79 26.22 10.54
C LEU A 10 2.25 26.02 10.15
N THR A 11 2.70 26.59 9.02
CA THR A 11 4.03 26.35 8.49
C THR A 11 5.06 27.41 8.82
N GLY A 12 4.66 28.55 9.39
CA GLY A 12 5.60 29.57 9.93
C GLY A 12 6.68 30.08 8.99
N SER A 13 6.58 29.81 7.69
CA SER A 13 7.59 30.18 6.72
C SER A 13 7.00 30.75 5.45
N ALA A 14 6.78 32.05 5.48
CA ALA A 14 6.85 32.84 4.28
C ALA A 14 8.34 33.15 4.02
N GLN A 15 9.09 32.19 3.55
CA GLN A 15 10.34 32.44 2.88
C GLN A 15 10.13 32.22 1.39
N GLU A 16 10.13 33.33 0.69
CA GLU A 16 10.27 33.41 -0.75
C GLU A 16 11.47 32.56 -1.18
N TYR A 17 11.19 31.40 -1.78
CA TYR A 17 12.15 30.71 -2.60
C TYR A 17 12.03 31.28 -4.02
N ASP A 18 12.56 32.49 -4.18
CA ASP A 18 12.80 33.06 -5.49
C ASP A 18 14.19 32.61 -5.95
N GLY A 19 14.25 31.87 -7.06
CA GLY A 19 15.44 31.69 -7.82
C GLY A 19 16.17 30.36 -7.71
N PHE A 20 15.63 29.31 -8.28
CA PHE A 20 16.43 28.24 -8.84
C PHE A 20 15.74 27.53 -10.01
N PHE A 21 15.39 28.30 -11.02
CA PHE A 21 15.14 27.75 -12.36
C PHE A 21 15.57 28.80 -13.39
N ASP A 22 16.89 29.00 -13.53
CA ASP A 22 17.44 29.63 -14.71
C ASP A 22 17.48 28.58 -15.82
N GLY A 23 16.45 28.61 -16.66
CA GLY A 23 16.35 27.81 -17.87
C GLY A 23 17.23 28.36 -18.96
N SER A 24 18.50 28.01 -19.00
CA SER A 24 19.29 28.17 -20.21
C SER A 24 18.82 27.15 -21.24
N LYS A 25 18.23 27.74 -22.29
CA LYS A 25 17.98 27.13 -23.59
C LYS A 25 19.24 26.47 -24.14
N GLU A 26 18.95 25.45 -24.93
CA GLU A 26 19.78 24.84 -25.97
C GLU A 26 20.19 23.41 -25.61
N ASP A 27 19.36 22.46 -26.11
CA ASP A 27 19.81 21.52 -27.11
C ASP A 27 18.62 20.71 -27.62
N ARG A 28 18.08 21.25 -28.70
CA ARG A 28 17.08 20.58 -29.50
C ARG A 28 17.80 19.62 -30.45
N ALA A 29 18.08 18.43 -30.02
CA ALA A 29 18.52 17.36 -30.90
C ALA A 29 17.34 16.96 -31.81
N VAL A 30 17.36 17.46 -33.03
CA VAL A 30 16.51 17.00 -34.12
C VAL A 30 17.08 15.67 -34.59
N PHE A 31 16.46 14.58 -34.19
CA PHE A 31 16.73 13.27 -34.76
C PHE A 31 15.81 13.08 -35.97
N THR A 32 16.34 13.42 -37.16
CA THR A 32 15.76 12.99 -38.44
C THR A 32 16.39 11.64 -38.81
N GLY A 33 15.66 10.58 -38.57
CA GLY A 33 15.99 9.25 -39.03
C GLY A 33 14.81 8.65 -39.75
N GLU A 34 14.83 8.77 -41.08
CA GLU A 34 14.02 7.92 -41.94
C GLU A 34 14.48 6.48 -41.76
N GLY A 35 13.55 5.60 -41.45
CA GLY A 35 13.85 4.18 -41.33
C GLY A 35 12.61 3.35 -41.00
N GLU A 36 11.95 2.90 -42.07
CA GLU A 36 11.14 1.69 -42.15
C GLU A 36 10.20 1.32 -41.00
N GLU A 37 8.94 1.57 -41.27
CA GLU A 37 7.79 0.99 -40.59
C GLU A 37 7.84 -0.54 -40.62
N ARG A 38 8.34 -1.16 -39.59
CA ARG A 38 8.01 -2.53 -39.25
C ARG A 38 6.87 -2.52 -38.27
N HIS A 39 5.66 -2.61 -38.78
CA HIS A 39 4.49 -2.93 -38.00
C HIS A 39 4.66 -4.32 -37.37
N ALA A 40 5.30 -4.39 -36.23
CA ALA A 40 5.11 -5.51 -35.35
C ALA A 40 3.71 -5.37 -34.74
N ARG A 41 2.73 -6.02 -35.35
CA ARG A 41 1.45 -6.29 -34.71
C ARG A 41 1.73 -7.19 -33.49
N ILE A 42 1.98 -6.60 -32.37
CA ILE A 42 1.88 -7.31 -31.11
C ILE A 42 0.38 -7.50 -30.91
N ASN A 43 -0.11 -8.69 -31.24
CA ASN A 43 -1.37 -9.18 -30.70
C ASN A 43 -1.15 -9.33 -29.19
N ALA A 44 -1.25 -8.23 -28.47
CA ALA A 44 -1.54 -8.29 -27.06
C ALA A 44 -2.95 -8.88 -26.97
N LYS A 45 -3.04 -10.18 -26.76
CA LYS A 45 -4.17 -10.74 -26.06
C LYS A 45 -4.27 -9.90 -24.80
N GLU A 46 -5.33 -9.13 -24.71
CA GLU A 46 -5.80 -8.54 -23.48
C GLU A 46 -5.95 -9.70 -22.48
N GLY A 47 -4.84 -10.03 -21.82
CA GLY A 47 -4.89 -10.71 -20.55
C GLY A 47 -5.49 -9.67 -19.61
N GLU A 48 -6.71 -9.88 -19.25
CA GLU A 48 -7.39 -9.26 -18.13
C GLU A 48 -6.46 -9.42 -16.92
N PHE A 49 -5.59 -8.44 -16.70
CA PHE A 49 -4.92 -8.29 -15.43
C PHE A 49 -6.05 -7.95 -14.48
N ALA A 50 -6.56 -8.95 -13.78
CA ALA A 50 -7.37 -8.72 -12.61
C ALA A 50 -6.52 -7.80 -11.73
N GLU A 51 -6.94 -6.55 -11.58
CA GLU A 51 -6.39 -5.65 -10.59
C GLU A 51 -6.64 -6.35 -9.26
N THR A 52 -5.62 -7.06 -8.77
CA THR A 52 -5.64 -7.57 -7.41
C THR A 52 -5.62 -6.33 -6.53
N GLU A 53 -6.72 -6.09 -5.84
CA GLU A 53 -6.78 -5.03 -4.85
C GLU A 53 -5.56 -5.16 -3.93
N PRO A 54 -4.89 -4.05 -3.60
CA PRO A 54 -3.72 -4.10 -2.75
C PRO A 54 -4.11 -4.71 -1.41
N GLU A 55 -3.49 -5.83 -1.08
CA GLU A 55 -3.69 -6.51 0.19
C GLU A 55 -2.83 -5.87 1.27
N GLY A 56 -3.42 -5.56 2.41
CA GLY A 56 -2.69 -5.00 3.54
C GLY A 56 -1.81 -6.05 4.21
N GLU A 57 -0.64 -5.64 4.68
CA GLU A 57 0.25 -6.50 5.45
C GLU A 57 -0.06 -6.40 6.94
N LEU A 58 -0.27 -7.54 7.60
CA LEU A 58 -0.46 -7.63 9.04
C LEU A 58 0.89 -7.72 9.74
N ALA A 59 1.22 -6.74 10.59
CA ALA A 59 2.41 -6.78 11.43
C ALA A 59 2.25 -7.79 12.56
N VAL A 60 3.27 -8.59 12.80
CA VAL A 60 3.27 -9.64 13.83
C VAL A 60 4.57 -9.66 14.59
N ASP A 61 4.49 -10.03 15.87
CA ASP A 61 5.63 -10.43 16.70
C ASP A 61 5.64 -11.95 16.84
N VAL A 62 6.78 -12.55 16.58
CA VAL A 62 6.98 -14.01 16.72
C VAL A 62 8.09 -14.26 17.72
N TYR A 63 7.81 -15.07 18.73
CA TYR A 63 8.81 -15.50 19.71
C TYR A 63 8.56 -16.94 20.17
N GLN A 64 9.57 -17.55 20.74
CA GLN A 64 9.51 -18.92 21.24
C GLN A 64 9.63 -18.95 22.76
N THR A 65 8.84 -19.79 23.37
CA THR A 65 8.97 -20.19 24.76
C THR A 65 9.53 -21.62 24.85
N ALA A 66 9.68 -22.16 26.06
CA ALA A 66 10.13 -23.55 26.23
C ALA A 66 9.16 -24.58 25.60
N ASP A 67 7.89 -24.25 25.50
CA ASP A 67 6.83 -25.20 25.14
C ASP A 67 6.04 -24.79 23.86
N ALA A 68 6.25 -23.57 23.36
CA ALA A 68 5.41 -23.06 22.27
C ALA A 68 6.08 -21.96 21.45
N VAL A 69 5.71 -21.88 20.18
CA VAL A 69 5.91 -20.70 19.34
C VAL A 69 4.69 -19.79 19.52
N VAL A 70 4.92 -18.53 19.88
CA VAL A 70 3.88 -17.55 20.12
C VAL A 70 3.90 -16.50 19.04
N ILE A 71 2.73 -16.23 18.45
CA ILE A 71 2.54 -15.19 17.44
C ILE A 71 1.53 -14.20 17.98
N LYS A 72 1.91 -12.92 18.01
CA LYS A 72 1.04 -11.82 18.41
C LYS A 72 0.79 -10.90 17.23
N ALA A 73 -0.47 -10.56 17.00
CA ALA A 73 -0.89 -9.60 16.00
C ALA A 73 -1.89 -8.63 16.60
N LEU A 74 -1.80 -7.36 16.18
CA LEU A 74 -2.81 -6.35 16.50
C LEU A 74 -3.79 -6.27 15.35
N VAL A 75 -5.02 -6.73 15.58
CA VAL A 75 -6.06 -6.81 14.56
C VAL A 75 -7.21 -5.89 14.96
N ALA A 76 -7.08 -4.62 14.60
CA ALA A 76 -8.11 -3.61 14.86
C ALA A 76 -9.12 -3.54 13.71
N GLY A 77 -10.38 -3.23 14.03
CA GLY A 77 -11.43 -3.03 13.03
C GLY A 77 -11.88 -4.29 12.30
N VAL A 78 -11.63 -5.46 12.87
CA VAL A 78 -12.01 -6.75 12.28
C VAL A 78 -12.94 -7.51 13.20
N GLN A 79 -14.00 -8.06 12.64
CA GLN A 79 -14.87 -8.95 13.39
C GLN A 79 -14.19 -10.32 13.53
N PRO A 80 -14.20 -10.96 14.71
CA PRO A 80 -13.58 -12.27 14.90
C PRO A 80 -14.03 -13.34 13.92
N ALA A 81 -15.26 -13.26 13.45
CA ALA A 81 -15.84 -14.19 12.48
C ALA A 81 -15.25 -14.08 11.06
N THR A 82 -14.57 -12.96 10.74
CA THR A 82 -13.95 -12.72 9.44
C THR A 82 -12.44 -12.96 9.43
N ILE A 83 -11.88 -13.43 10.54
CA ILE A 83 -10.48 -13.84 10.64
C ILE A 83 -10.38 -15.32 10.32
N ASP A 84 -9.55 -15.67 9.37
CA ASP A 84 -9.19 -17.02 9.01
C ASP A 84 -7.73 -17.32 9.40
N ILE A 85 -7.50 -18.45 10.04
CA ILE A 85 -6.17 -18.90 10.45
C ILE A 85 -5.95 -20.29 9.90
N SER A 86 -4.92 -20.43 9.07
CA SER A 86 -4.48 -21.71 8.51
C SER A 86 -3.10 -22.05 9.05
N LEU A 87 -2.97 -23.21 9.68
CA LEU A 87 -1.73 -23.70 10.26
C LEU A 87 -1.30 -24.99 9.56
N THR A 88 -0.05 -25.01 9.15
CA THR A 88 0.68 -26.23 8.77
C THR A 88 1.83 -26.44 9.75
N ARG A 89 2.58 -27.54 9.61
CA ARG A 89 3.73 -27.80 10.50
C ARG A 89 4.83 -26.74 10.44
N GLU A 90 4.95 -26.06 9.32
CA GLU A 90 6.04 -25.11 9.04
C GLU A 90 5.56 -23.69 8.81
N MET A 91 4.25 -23.47 8.66
CA MET A 91 3.69 -22.19 8.22
C MET A 91 2.39 -21.86 8.94
N LEU A 92 2.24 -20.61 9.32
CA LEU A 92 0.96 -20.03 9.76
C LEU A 92 0.54 -18.92 8.80
N THR A 93 -0.69 -18.94 8.34
CA THR A 93 -1.31 -17.86 7.59
C THR A 93 -2.48 -17.27 8.36
N ILE A 94 -2.48 -15.97 8.53
CA ILE A 94 -3.57 -15.20 9.13
C ILE A 94 -4.12 -14.28 8.05
N SER A 95 -5.40 -14.35 7.78
CA SER A 95 -6.09 -13.49 6.82
C SER A 95 -7.41 -12.98 7.38
N GLY A 96 -7.90 -11.89 6.82
CA GLY A 96 -9.16 -11.30 7.23
C GLY A 96 -9.51 -10.08 6.39
N VAL A 97 -10.65 -9.47 6.70
CA VAL A 97 -11.14 -8.27 6.03
C VAL A 97 -11.52 -7.23 7.08
N ARG A 98 -11.03 -6.00 6.90
CA ARG A 98 -11.50 -4.82 7.62
C ARG A 98 -12.60 -4.17 6.81
N GLU A 99 -13.81 -4.22 7.30
CA GLU A 99 -14.96 -3.64 6.64
C GLU A 99 -15.07 -2.15 7.02
N ASP A 100 -15.19 -1.31 5.99
CA ASP A 100 -15.45 0.12 6.16
C ASP A 100 -16.96 0.34 6.16
N GLU A 101 -17.54 0.63 7.31
CA GLU A 101 -18.90 1.11 7.40
C GLU A 101 -18.92 2.59 6.99
N ARG A 102 -19.05 2.84 5.68
CA ARG A 102 -19.06 4.21 5.15
C ARG A 102 -20.30 4.96 5.62
N GLU A 103 -20.07 5.91 6.51
CA GLU A 103 -21.11 6.82 7.01
C GLU A 103 -21.18 8.13 6.21
N VAL A 104 -20.11 8.46 5.46
CA VAL A 104 -19.97 9.73 4.77
C VAL A 104 -19.43 9.55 3.35
N GLU A 105 -19.74 10.50 2.48
CA GLU A 105 -19.20 10.57 1.12
C GLU A 105 -17.69 10.87 1.13
N GLU A 106 -16.97 10.41 0.11
CA GLU A 106 -15.51 10.58 0.03
C GLU A 106 -15.06 12.04 0.13
N ASP A 107 -15.80 12.96 -0.47
CA ASP A 107 -15.51 14.39 -0.49
C ASP A 107 -15.62 15.07 0.88
N ASN A 108 -16.20 14.39 1.85
CA ASN A 108 -16.38 14.90 3.21
C ASN A 108 -15.25 14.50 4.18
N TYR A 109 -14.28 13.71 3.73
CA TYR A 109 -13.12 13.39 4.54
C TYR A 109 -12.10 14.52 4.52
N PHE A 110 -11.67 14.97 5.68
CA PHE A 110 -10.54 15.88 5.82
C PHE A 110 -9.20 15.15 5.84
N GLN A 111 -9.20 13.91 6.33
CA GLN A 111 -8.04 13.05 6.44
C GLN A 111 -8.49 11.59 6.40
N ARG A 112 -7.84 10.78 5.60
CA ARG A 112 -8.14 9.36 5.44
C ARG A 112 -6.84 8.55 5.37
N GLU A 113 -6.45 7.97 6.48
CA GLU A 113 -5.21 7.23 6.64
C GLU A 113 -5.43 5.76 7.01
N LEU A 114 -6.66 5.41 7.42
CA LEU A 114 -6.98 4.06 7.81
C LEU A 114 -7.08 3.15 6.59
N TYR A 115 -6.47 1.99 6.68
CA TYR A 115 -6.60 0.95 5.68
C TYR A 115 -7.84 0.10 5.95
N TRP A 116 -8.72 0.01 4.97
CA TRP A 116 -9.88 -0.87 4.93
C TRP A 116 -9.72 -1.85 3.77
N GLY A 117 -10.11 -3.08 3.97
CA GLY A 117 -10.00 -4.14 2.97
C GLY A 117 -9.38 -5.41 3.52
N SER A 118 -9.03 -6.30 2.61
CA SER A 118 -8.40 -7.58 2.96
C SER A 118 -6.95 -7.39 3.42
N PHE A 119 -6.54 -8.24 4.32
CA PHE A 119 -5.15 -8.38 4.76
C PHE A 119 -4.78 -9.84 4.90
N SER A 120 -3.51 -10.13 4.73
CA SER A 120 -2.97 -11.46 4.91
C SER A 120 -1.55 -11.39 5.46
N ARG A 121 -1.17 -12.39 6.21
CA ARG A 121 0.21 -12.58 6.66
C ARG A 121 0.53 -14.06 6.71
N THR A 122 1.58 -14.44 6.01
CA THR A 122 2.15 -15.79 6.08
C THR A 122 3.49 -15.74 6.82
N ILE A 123 3.63 -16.59 7.82
CA ILE A 123 4.79 -16.66 8.70
C ILE A 123 5.39 -18.07 8.60
N LEU A 124 6.67 -18.14 8.25
CA LEU A 124 7.42 -19.39 8.38
C LEU A 124 7.79 -19.58 9.84
N LEU A 125 7.45 -20.73 10.39
CA LEU A 125 7.74 -21.07 11.76
C LEU A 125 9.22 -21.45 11.91
N PRO A 126 9.87 -21.07 13.02
CA PRO A 126 11.28 -21.39 13.23
C PRO A 126 11.55 -22.88 13.44
N GLU A 127 10.54 -23.62 13.85
CA GLU A 127 10.57 -25.08 14.07
C GLU A 127 9.21 -25.66 13.65
N GLU A 128 9.20 -26.95 13.31
CA GLU A 128 7.95 -27.68 13.05
C GLU A 128 7.10 -27.74 14.32
N VAL A 129 5.82 -27.42 14.18
CA VAL A 129 4.85 -27.48 15.26
C VAL A 129 3.88 -28.64 15.11
N ASP A 130 3.33 -29.07 16.21
CA ASP A 130 2.24 -30.04 16.22
C ASP A 130 0.93 -29.32 15.85
N VAL A 131 0.16 -29.89 14.96
CA VAL A 131 -1.11 -29.29 14.44
C VAL A 131 -2.33 -30.05 14.94
N ASP A 132 -2.20 -30.94 15.93
CA ASP A 132 -3.33 -31.68 16.50
C ASP A 132 -4.20 -30.83 17.43
#